data_50e8e6d8d6f6ab2b6225da227e38137c
#
_entry.id   50e8e6d8d6f6ab2b6225da227e38137c
#
_cell.length_a   1.000
_cell.length_b   1.000
_cell.length_c   1.000
_cell.angle_alpha   90.00
_cell.angle_beta   90.00
_cell.angle_gamma   90.00
#
_symmetry.space_group_name_H-M   'P 1'
#
loop_
_entity.id
_entity.type
_entity.pdbx_description
1 polymer ?
#
loop_
_entity_poly.entity_id
_entity_poly.type
_entity_poly.pdbx_seq_one_letter_code
_entity_poly.pdbx_strand_id
1 'polypeptide(L)'
;MEVIDLAWWKLGLAALLVLALAATAYLGRLGITRSLLVAAIRTVIQLALIGLVLEALFASSAFYWIALLAAVMLLVAGREVVARQGRRLKGGWAFGIGTGAMFVSSFTVTVLALAVVIGPEPWYTPQYAIPLLGMMLGNTMTGVSLALDRLNDSVWRQRAVIENRLMLGQTWQQALEDIRREAMRSGMMPSINAMAAAGIVSLPGMMTGQIVVVIAALAVGLILFVTLLLPRA
;
A
#
# COMPACT_ATOMS: atom_id res chain seq x y z
N MET A 1 15.45 -8.65 -23.84
CA MET A 1 16.05 -8.11 -22.60
C MET A 1 16.94 -9.20 -22.04
N GLU A 2 18.24 -8.97 -21.98
CA GLU A 2 19.13 -9.90 -21.31
C GLU A 2 18.85 -9.88 -19.81
N VAL A 3 18.43 -11.01 -19.28
CA VAL A 3 18.26 -11.19 -17.84
C VAL A 3 19.64 -11.26 -17.22
N ILE A 4 20.01 -10.26 -16.43
CA ILE A 4 21.30 -10.25 -15.73
C ILE A 4 21.27 -11.34 -14.67
N ASP A 5 22.02 -12.40 -14.87
CA ASP A 5 22.19 -13.47 -13.88
C ASP A 5 22.86 -12.89 -12.63
N LEU A 6 22.09 -12.85 -11.56
CA LEU A 6 22.57 -12.38 -10.25
C LEU A 6 23.39 -13.51 -9.59
N ALA A 7 24.70 -13.37 -9.62
CA ALA A 7 25.58 -14.30 -8.92
C ALA A 7 25.25 -14.32 -7.41
N TRP A 8 25.29 -15.50 -6.79
CA TRP A 8 24.91 -15.74 -5.38
C TRP A 8 25.62 -14.82 -4.36
N TRP A 9 26.86 -14.40 -4.66
CA TRP A 9 27.60 -13.50 -3.80
C TRP A 9 26.99 -12.08 -3.75
N LYS A 10 26.31 -11.61 -4.83
CA LYS A 10 25.60 -10.33 -4.85
C LYS A 10 24.39 -10.35 -3.94
N LEU A 11 23.66 -11.48 -3.87
CA LEU A 11 22.59 -11.70 -2.92
C LEU A 11 23.13 -11.73 -1.47
N GLY A 12 24.30 -12.33 -1.26
CA GLY A 12 24.99 -12.31 0.03
C GLY A 12 25.35 -10.88 0.49
N LEU A 13 25.82 -10.04 -0.43
CA LEU A 13 26.06 -8.62 -0.14
C LEU A 13 24.79 -7.86 0.27
N ALA A 14 23.69 -8.08 -0.43
CA ALA A 14 22.40 -7.47 -0.07
C ALA A 14 21.93 -7.93 1.32
N ALA A 15 22.06 -9.21 1.62
CA ALA A 15 21.74 -9.75 2.95
C ALA A 15 22.63 -9.14 4.05
N LEU A 16 23.91 -8.93 3.77
CA LEU A 16 24.85 -8.30 4.70
C LEU A 16 24.46 -6.85 5.02
N LEU A 17 23.98 -6.09 4.03
CA LEU A 17 23.48 -4.73 4.27
C LEU A 17 22.25 -4.73 5.20
N VAL A 18 21.33 -5.69 5.03
CA VAL A 18 20.17 -5.82 5.92
C VAL A 18 20.60 -6.20 7.34
N LEU A 19 21.59 -7.08 7.48
CA LEU A 19 22.14 -7.45 8.79
C LEU A 19 22.87 -6.27 9.45
N ALA A 20 23.63 -5.47 8.69
CA ALA A 20 24.26 -4.24 9.18
C ALA A 20 23.20 -3.24 9.69
N LEU A 21 22.10 -3.06 8.94
CA LEU A 21 20.98 -2.22 9.40
C LEU A 21 20.32 -2.78 10.67
N ALA A 22 20.17 -4.09 10.78
CA ALA A 22 19.64 -4.73 11.97
C ALA A 22 20.58 -4.55 13.18
N ALA A 23 21.89 -4.63 12.96
CA ALA A 23 22.90 -4.39 13.99
C ALA A 23 22.87 -2.92 14.48
N THR A 24 22.78 -1.94 13.58
CA THR A 24 22.65 -0.52 13.98
C THR A 24 21.38 -0.26 14.75
N ALA A 25 20.25 -0.87 14.35
CA ALA A 25 18.98 -0.77 15.06
C ALA A 25 19.05 -1.42 16.46
N TYR A 26 19.80 -2.51 16.59
CA TYR A 26 20.03 -3.17 17.88
C TYR A 26 20.92 -2.32 18.81
N LEU A 27 22.05 -1.82 18.29
CA LEU A 27 22.96 -0.95 19.04
C LEU A 27 22.28 0.36 19.46
N GLY A 28 21.46 0.93 18.57
CA GLY A 28 20.66 2.13 18.85
C GLY A 28 19.47 1.91 19.78
N ARG A 29 19.22 0.67 20.24
CA ARG A 29 18.08 0.29 21.10
C ARG A 29 16.73 0.77 20.58
N LEU A 30 16.54 0.79 19.24
CA LEU A 30 15.33 1.30 18.60
C LEU A 30 14.11 0.40 18.80
N GLY A 31 14.26 -0.82 19.32
CA GLY A 31 13.16 -1.77 19.55
C GLY A 31 12.55 -2.38 18.27
N ILE A 32 13.07 -2.05 17.09
CA ILE A 32 12.54 -2.49 15.80
C ILE A 32 13.31 -3.66 15.16
N THR A 33 14.41 -4.09 15.75
CA THR A 33 15.32 -5.11 15.20
C THR A 33 14.58 -6.41 14.86
N ARG A 34 13.73 -6.89 15.77
CA ARG A 34 12.94 -8.10 15.55
C ARG A 34 11.97 -7.95 14.37
N SER A 35 11.28 -6.83 14.29
CA SER A 35 10.35 -6.55 13.21
C SER A 35 11.07 -6.48 11.85
N LEU A 36 12.28 -5.90 11.83
CA LEU A 36 13.11 -5.77 10.63
C LEU A 36 13.59 -7.15 10.15
N LEU A 37 14.10 -8.00 11.04
CA LEU A 37 14.55 -9.34 10.69
C LEU A 37 13.39 -10.22 10.19
N VAL A 38 12.25 -10.18 10.89
CA VAL A 38 11.05 -10.92 10.47
C VAL A 38 10.58 -10.43 9.09
N ALA A 39 10.57 -9.12 8.84
CA ALA A 39 10.22 -8.56 7.55
C ALA A 39 11.19 -9.01 6.45
N ALA A 40 12.50 -9.01 6.72
CA ALA A 40 13.51 -9.44 5.75
C ALA A 40 13.34 -10.92 5.38
N ILE A 41 13.19 -11.82 6.36
CA ILE A 41 12.97 -13.26 6.11
C ILE A 41 11.67 -13.46 5.33
N ARG A 42 10.59 -12.79 5.74
CA ARG A 42 9.30 -12.83 5.04
C ARG A 42 9.43 -12.37 3.60
N THR A 43 10.19 -11.32 3.33
CA THR A 43 10.41 -10.81 1.97
C THR A 43 11.11 -11.84 1.10
N VAL A 44 12.15 -12.51 1.59
CA VAL A 44 12.85 -13.56 0.83
C VAL A 44 11.90 -14.71 0.49
N ILE A 45 11.15 -15.21 1.48
CA ILE A 45 10.19 -16.29 1.27
C ILE A 45 9.10 -15.87 0.29
N GLN A 46 8.55 -14.67 0.44
CA GLN A 46 7.50 -14.17 -0.44
C GLN A 46 7.98 -13.97 -1.88
N LEU A 47 9.19 -13.45 -2.07
CA LEU A 47 9.76 -13.29 -3.42
C LEU A 47 10.03 -14.62 -4.08
N ALA A 48 10.53 -15.61 -3.35
CA ALA A 48 10.73 -16.97 -3.88
C ALA A 48 9.39 -17.60 -4.29
N LEU A 49 8.37 -17.51 -3.43
CA LEU A 49 7.04 -18.06 -3.72
C LEU A 49 6.38 -17.36 -4.91
N ILE A 50 6.41 -16.03 -4.97
CA ILE A 50 5.79 -15.31 -6.06
C ILE A 50 6.51 -15.54 -7.39
N GLY A 51 7.83 -15.74 -7.37
CA GLY A 51 8.60 -16.11 -8.55
C GLY A 51 8.10 -17.41 -9.19
N LEU A 52 7.91 -18.46 -8.38
CA LEU A 52 7.35 -19.74 -8.84
C LEU A 52 5.91 -19.60 -9.36
N VAL A 53 5.09 -18.82 -8.67
CA VAL A 53 3.69 -18.57 -9.09
C VAL A 53 3.66 -17.81 -10.42
N LEU A 54 4.50 -16.79 -10.59
CA LEU A 54 4.55 -15.98 -11.82
C LEU A 54 5.04 -16.82 -13.01
N GLU A 55 6.02 -17.70 -12.82
CA GLU A 55 6.49 -18.60 -13.87
C GLU A 55 5.35 -19.49 -14.39
N ALA A 56 4.60 -20.13 -13.47
CA ALA A 56 3.44 -20.94 -13.82
C ALA A 56 2.32 -20.12 -14.49
N LEU A 57 2.12 -18.89 -14.05
CA LEU A 57 1.07 -18.00 -14.53
C LEU A 57 1.38 -17.43 -15.93
N PHE A 58 2.64 -17.13 -16.20
CA PHE A 58 3.09 -16.68 -17.52
C PHE A 58 3.01 -17.79 -18.57
N ALA A 59 3.13 -19.05 -18.15
CA ALA A 59 2.97 -20.20 -19.02
C ALA A 59 1.51 -20.46 -19.44
N SER A 60 0.53 -20.15 -18.57
CA SER A 60 -0.89 -20.48 -18.81
C SER A 60 -1.75 -19.34 -19.35
N SER A 61 -1.38 -18.07 -19.16
CA SER A 61 -2.07 -16.82 -19.55
C SER A 61 -3.61 -16.81 -19.41
N ALA A 62 -4.17 -17.70 -18.61
CA ALA A 62 -5.60 -17.83 -18.41
C ALA A 62 -6.12 -16.76 -17.44
N PHE A 63 -7.15 -15.99 -17.84
CA PHE A 63 -7.72 -14.87 -17.09
C PHE A 63 -8.10 -15.22 -15.64
N TYR A 64 -8.66 -16.40 -15.41
CA TYR A 64 -9.11 -16.79 -14.05
C TYR A 64 -7.96 -16.94 -13.04
N TRP A 65 -6.77 -17.37 -13.47
CA TRP A 65 -5.58 -17.42 -12.62
C TRP A 65 -5.07 -16.03 -12.24
N ILE A 66 -5.12 -15.10 -13.21
CA ILE A 66 -4.74 -13.69 -12.98
C ILE A 66 -5.71 -13.05 -11.98
N ALA A 67 -7.02 -13.27 -12.17
CA ALA A 67 -8.05 -12.78 -11.27
C ALA A 67 -7.93 -13.36 -9.86
N LEU A 68 -7.62 -14.65 -9.76
CA LEU A 68 -7.38 -15.32 -8.47
C LEU A 68 -6.17 -14.71 -7.75
N LEU A 69 -5.05 -14.55 -8.45
CA LEU A 69 -3.85 -13.93 -7.87
C LEU A 69 -4.13 -12.48 -7.44
N ALA A 70 -4.83 -11.71 -8.27
CA ALA A 70 -5.22 -10.34 -7.95
C ALA A 70 -6.10 -10.27 -6.68
N ALA A 71 -7.03 -11.20 -6.52
CA ALA A 71 -7.85 -11.31 -5.31
C ALA A 71 -7.00 -11.67 -4.07
N VAL A 72 -6.07 -12.61 -4.18
CA VAL A 72 -5.15 -12.95 -3.09
C VAL A 72 -4.28 -11.74 -2.72
N MET A 73 -3.72 -11.02 -3.70
CA MET A 73 -2.93 -9.81 -3.47
C MET A 73 -3.74 -8.75 -2.71
N LEU A 74 -5.00 -8.53 -3.10
CA LEU A 74 -5.89 -7.59 -2.43
C LEU A 74 -6.17 -7.98 -0.97
N LEU A 75 -6.49 -9.25 -0.72
CA LEU A 75 -6.76 -9.75 0.64
C LEU A 75 -5.53 -9.64 1.54
N VAL A 76 -4.35 -9.95 1.01
CA VAL A 76 -3.08 -9.79 1.73
C VAL A 76 -2.80 -8.32 2.02
N ALA A 77 -3.01 -7.43 1.04
CA ALA A 77 -2.85 -5.99 1.24
C ALA A 77 -3.83 -5.44 2.29
N GLY A 78 -5.10 -5.84 2.26
CA GLY A 78 -6.09 -5.47 3.25
C GLY A 78 -5.72 -5.93 4.67
N ARG A 79 -5.21 -7.16 4.80
CA ARG A 79 -4.72 -7.69 6.08
C ARG A 79 -3.51 -6.89 6.61
N GLU A 80 -2.58 -6.53 5.72
CA GLU A 80 -1.40 -5.74 6.09
C GLU A 80 -1.78 -4.34 6.58
N VAL A 81 -2.76 -3.67 5.96
CA VAL A 81 -3.29 -2.38 6.43
C VAL A 81 -3.76 -2.47 7.87
N VAL A 82 -4.54 -3.50 8.20
CA VAL A 82 -5.03 -3.71 9.58
C VAL A 82 -3.90 -4.10 10.53
N ALA A 83 -2.93 -4.90 10.07
CA ALA A 83 -1.82 -5.36 10.90
C ALA A 83 -0.86 -4.24 11.30
N ARG A 84 -0.73 -3.20 10.47
CA ARG A 84 0.16 -2.05 10.72
C ARG A 84 -0.43 -0.99 11.65
N GLN A 85 -1.74 -1.06 11.94
CA GLN A 85 -2.36 -0.12 12.87
C GLN A 85 -1.88 -0.40 14.30
N GLY A 86 -1.30 0.60 14.94
CA GLY A 86 -0.89 0.53 16.34
C GLY A 86 -2.08 0.30 17.28
N ARG A 87 -3.25 0.84 16.93
CA ARG A 87 -4.52 0.62 17.61
C ARG A 87 -5.55 0.12 16.62
N ARG A 88 -5.94 -1.13 16.77
CA ARG A 88 -6.91 -1.77 15.87
C ARG A 88 -8.32 -1.34 16.23
N LEU A 89 -9.09 -0.94 15.21
CA LEU A 89 -10.54 -0.79 15.37
C LEU A 89 -11.15 -2.16 15.67
N LYS A 90 -12.07 -2.21 16.64
CA LYS A 90 -12.76 -3.46 17.00
C LYS A 90 -13.65 -3.91 15.84
N GLY A 91 -13.51 -5.20 15.45
CA GLY A 91 -14.37 -5.86 14.47
C GLY A 91 -13.79 -5.92 13.04
N GLY A 92 -14.36 -6.79 12.22
CA GLY A 92 -13.99 -7.01 10.82
C GLY A 92 -14.36 -5.86 9.87
N TRP A 93 -15.12 -4.87 10.33
CA TRP A 93 -15.54 -3.72 9.54
C TRP A 93 -14.37 -2.91 9.00
N ALA A 94 -13.31 -2.71 9.81
CA ALA A 94 -12.11 -1.99 9.36
C ALA A 94 -11.42 -2.72 8.19
N PHE A 95 -11.38 -4.05 8.24
CA PHE A 95 -10.85 -4.86 7.16
C PHE A 95 -11.75 -4.77 5.91
N GLY A 96 -13.06 -4.92 6.07
CA GLY A 96 -14.00 -4.88 4.94
C GLY A 96 -14.00 -3.53 4.21
N ILE A 97 -14.11 -2.42 4.95
CA ILE A 97 -14.12 -1.08 4.38
C ILE A 97 -12.76 -0.75 3.73
N GLY A 98 -11.66 -1.03 4.42
CA GLY A 98 -10.32 -0.77 3.90
C GLY A 98 -10.02 -1.58 2.64
N THR A 99 -10.30 -2.88 2.66
CA THR A 99 -10.11 -3.77 1.51
C THR A 99 -11.04 -3.41 0.35
N GLY A 100 -12.29 -3.10 0.62
CA GLY A 100 -13.26 -2.69 -0.40
C GLY A 100 -12.87 -1.37 -1.09
N ALA A 101 -12.44 -0.39 -0.31
CA ALA A 101 -11.95 0.87 -0.85
C ALA A 101 -10.69 0.69 -1.70
N MET A 102 -9.75 -0.15 -1.24
CA MET A 102 -8.54 -0.50 -2.00
C MET A 102 -8.89 -1.27 -3.29
N PHE A 103 -9.88 -2.16 -3.23
CA PHE A 103 -10.39 -2.86 -4.41
C PHE A 103 -10.86 -1.88 -5.47
N VAL A 104 -11.85 -1.06 -5.12
CA VAL A 104 -12.45 -0.11 -6.07
C VAL A 104 -11.38 0.78 -6.70
N SER A 105 -10.50 1.35 -5.89
CA SER A 105 -9.51 2.30 -6.37
C SER A 105 -8.39 1.63 -7.17
N SER A 106 -7.72 0.61 -6.62
CA SER A 106 -6.57 -0.01 -7.29
C SER A 106 -6.97 -0.74 -8.56
N PHE A 107 -8.11 -1.45 -8.54
CA PHE A 107 -8.58 -2.17 -9.72
C PHE A 107 -9.09 -1.23 -10.80
N THR A 108 -9.88 -0.20 -10.45
CA THR A 108 -10.35 0.78 -11.42
C THR A 108 -9.19 1.46 -12.14
N VAL A 109 -8.19 1.92 -11.39
CA VAL A 109 -7.02 2.58 -11.95
C VAL A 109 -6.17 1.61 -12.78
N THR A 110 -6.00 0.36 -12.30
CA THR A 110 -5.24 -0.66 -13.05
C THR A 110 -5.93 -1.00 -14.37
N VAL A 111 -7.23 -1.25 -14.35
CA VAL A 111 -8.00 -1.55 -15.58
C VAL A 111 -7.96 -0.37 -16.54
N LEU A 112 -8.17 0.85 -16.06
CA LEU A 112 -8.09 2.05 -16.88
C LEU A 112 -6.70 2.23 -17.50
N ALA A 113 -5.64 2.03 -16.73
CA ALA A 113 -4.27 2.13 -17.21
C ALA A 113 -3.96 1.05 -18.27
N LEU A 114 -4.41 -0.19 -18.04
CA LEU A 114 -4.21 -1.28 -19.00
C LEU A 114 -5.03 -1.08 -20.29
N ALA A 115 -6.30 -0.71 -20.16
CA ALA A 115 -7.21 -0.62 -21.30
C ALA A 115 -6.99 0.64 -22.15
N VAL A 116 -6.62 1.78 -21.50
CA VAL A 116 -6.56 3.09 -22.18
C VAL A 116 -5.14 3.56 -22.43
N VAL A 117 -4.24 3.36 -21.45
CA VAL A 117 -2.88 3.96 -21.51
C VAL A 117 -1.87 3.00 -22.15
N ILE A 118 -1.87 1.73 -21.74
CA ILE A 118 -0.86 0.75 -22.18
C ILE A 118 -1.35 -0.01 -23.41
N GLY A 119 -2.63 -0.44 -23.41
CA GLY A 119 -3.30 -1.11 -24.53
C GLY A 119 -2.69 -2.45 -24.96
N PRO A 120 -2.25 -3.34 -24.04
CA PRO A 120 -1.74 -4.64 -24.45
C PRO A 120 -2.86 -5.53 -24.99
N GLU A 121 -2.56 -6.38 -25.96
CA GLU A 121 -3.51 -7.38 -26.48
C GLU A 121 -3.05 -8.80 -26.07
N PRO A 122 -3.82 -9.49 -25.20
CA PRO A 122 -5.04 -9.06 -24.51
C PRO A 122 -4.75 -8.08 -23.34
N TRP A 123 -5.72 -7.20 -23.00
CA TRP A 123 -5.57 -6.17 -21.96
C TRP A 123 -5.20 -6.73 -20.57
N TYR A 124 -5.52 -8.00 -20.30
CA TYR A 124 -5.20 -8.70 -19.06
C TYR A 124 -3.85 -9.45 -19.09
N THR A 125 -2.96 -9.13 -20.03
CA THR A 125 -1.63 -9.78 -20.12
C THR A 125 -0.94 -9.75 -18.75
N PRO A 126 -0.58 -10.92 -18.14
CA PRO A 126 -0.13 -11.01 -16.76
C PRO A 126 1.17 -10.24 -16.51
N GLN A 127 2.03 -10.12 -17.51
CA GLN A 127 3.30 -9.41 -17.45
C GLN A 127 3.14 -7.91 -17.15
N TYR A 128 2.03 -7.31 -17.54
CA TYR A 128 1.70 -5.91 -17.24
C TYR A 128 0.69 -5.78 -16.11
N ALA A 129 -0.34 -6.63 -16.09
CA ALA A 129 -1.44 -6.52 -15.13
C ALA A 129 -0.99 -6.76 -13.68
N ILE A 130 -0.17 -7.78 -13.43
CA ILE A 130 0.22 -8.15 -12.07
C ILE A 130 1.19 -7.14 -11.44
N PRO A 131 2.28 -6.72 -12.13
CA PRO A 131 3.17 -5.70 -11.57
C PRO A 131 2.48 -4.35 -11.36
N LEU A 132 1.62 -3.94 -12.31
CA LEU A 132 0.87 -2.70 -12.21
C LEU A 132 -0.08 -2.72 -11.01
N LEU A 133 -0.88 -3.78 -10.87
CA LEU A 133 -1.78 -3.95 -9.73
C LEU A 133 -1.01 -4.00 -8.40
N GLY A 134 0.12 -4.71 -8.36
CA GLY A 134 0.97 -4.79 -7.18
C GLY A 134 1.49 -3.42 -6.75
N MET A 135 1.93 -2.60 -7.70
CA MET A 135 2.39 -1.23 -7.43
C MET A 135 1.23 -0.35 -6.91
N MET A 136 0.04 -0.46 -7.53
CA MET A 136 -1.15 0.25 -7.08
C MET A 136 -1.55 -0.14 -5.66
N LEU A 137 -1.66 -1.43 -5.39
CA LEU A 137 -1.98 -1.94 -4.06
C LEU A 137 -0.95 -1.53 -3.02
N GLY A 138 0.35 -1.59 -3.33
CA GLY A 138 1.42 -1.21 -2.43
C GLY A 138 1.38 0.27 -2.03
N ASN A 139 1.21 1.16 -2.99
CA ASN A 139 1.09 2.59 -2.75
C ASN A 139 -0.17 2.94 -1.96
N THR A 140 -1.31 2.37 -2.37
CA THR A 140 -2.59 2.56 -1.70
C THR A 140 -2.55 2.04 -0.26
N MET A 141 -2.00 0.85 -0.05
CA MET A 141 -1.80 0.25 1.27
C MET A 141 -0.99 1.18 2.19
N THR A 142 0.08 1.77 1.69
CA THR A 142 0.94 2.68 2.46
C THR A 142 0.17 3.94 2.87
N GLY A 143 -0.51 4.58 1.93
CA GLY A 143 -1.31 5.78 2.20
C GLY A 143 -2.47 5.52 3.17
N VAL A 144 -3.23 4.45 2.94
CA VAL A 144 -4.37 4.07 3.82
C VAL A 144 -3.88 3.69 5.21
N SER A 145 -2.80 2.92 5.33
CA SER A 145 -2.24 2.56 6.64
C SER A 145 -1.84 3.78 7.44
N LEU A 146 -1.14 4.74 6.82
CA LEU A 146 -0.68 5.95 7.48
C LEU A 146 -1.86 6.85 7.89
N ALA A 147 -2.86 6.99 7.02
CA ALA A 147 -4.06 7.78 7.33
C ALA A 147 -4.85 7.18 8.49
N LEU A 148 -5.08 5.86 8.48
CA LEU A 148 -5.82 5.19 9.53
C LEU A 148 -5.08 5.19 10.87
N ASP A 149 -3.77 5.00 10.86
CA ASP A 149 -2.95 5.07 12.06
C ASP A 149 -3.00 6.47 12.68
N ARG A 150 -2.83 7.52 11.85
CA ARG A 150 -2.94 8.91 12.28
C ARG A 150 -4.32 9.25 12.81
N LEU A 151 -5.38 8.80 12.12
CA LEU A 151 -6.75 9.02 12.55
C LEU A 151 -7.01 8.40 13.92
N ASN A 152 -6.67 7.12 14.09
CA ASN A 152 -6.89 6.38 15.33
C ASN A 152 -6.11 6.99 16.50
N ASP A 153 -4.85 7.33 16.30
CA ASP A 153 -4.01 7.94 17.33
C ASP A 153 -4.54 9.34 17.72
N SER A 154 -4.90 10.18 16.74
CA SER A 154 -5.42 11.52 17.01
C SER A 154 -6.79 11.50 17.70
N VAL A 155 -7.70 10.62 17.30
CA VAL A 155 -9.00 10.44 17.96
C VAL A 155 -8.82 10.03 19.42
N TRP A 156 -7.89 9.13 19.68
CA TRP A 156 -7.65 8.67 21.03
C TRP A 156 -6.99 9.73 21.91
N ARG A 157 -6.02 10.47 21.39
CA ARG A 157 -5.34 11.55 22.13
C ARG A 157 -6.27 12.73 22.42
N GLN A 158 -7.17 13.05 21.50
CA GLN A 158 -8.07 14.18 21.59
C GLN A 158 -9.49 13.79 22.06
N ARG A 159 -9.65 12.62 22.67
CA ARG A 159 -10.96 12.10 23.09
C ARG A 159 -11.74 13.11 23.95
N ALA A 160 -11.11 13.74 24.94
CA ALA A 160 -11.77 14.71 25.80
C ALA A 160 -12.26 15.95 25.03
N VAL A 161 -11.48 16.42 24.03
CA VAL A 161 -11.87 17.53 23.16
C VAL A 161 -13.07 17.15 22.30
N ILE A 162 -13.08 15.94 21.76
CA ILE A 162 -14.19 15.42 20.95
C ILE A 162 -15.45 15.31 21.80
N GLU A 163 -15.36 14.74 23.00
CA GLU A 163 -16.48 14.63 23.94
C GLU A 163 -17.05 16.01 24.32
N ASN A 164 -16.19 17.00 24.58
CA ASN A 164 -16.62 18.36 24.84
C ASN A 164 -17.33 19.01 23.65
N ARG A 165 -16.83 18.83 22.43
CA ARG A 165 -17.48 19.33 21.20
C ARG A 165 -18.87 18.71 21.00
N LEU A 166 -19.01 17.42 21.26
CA LEU A 166 -20.30 16.72 21.20
C LEU A 166 -21.28 17.24 22.27
N MET A 167 -20.82 17.49 23.50
CA MET A 167 -21.64 18.07 24.55
C MET A 167 -22.12 19.50 24.23
N LEU A 168 -21.34 20.24 23.43
CA LEU A 168 -21.71 21.55 22.90
C LEU A 168 -22.67 21.50 21.71
N GLY A 169 -23.18 20.32 21.36
CA GLY A 169 -24.19 20.14 20.30
C GLY A 169 -23.60 20.00 18.89
N GLN A 170 -22.27 19.86 18.73
CA GLN A 170 -21.69 19.54 17.43
C GLN A 170 -22.02 18.10 17.03
N THR A 171 -22.24 17.89 15.74
CA THR A 171 -22.35 16.53 15.19
C THR A 171 -20.99 15.83 15.26
N TRP A 172 -20.98 14.50 15.29
CA TRP A 172 -19.74 13.74 15.30
C TRP A 172 -18.85 14.03 14.08
N GLN A 173 -19.45 14.37 12.94
CA GLN A 173 -18.73 14.77 11.71
C GLN A 173 -17.97 16.08 11.91
N GLN A 174 -18.61 17.07 12.53
CA GLN A 174 -17.99 18.37 12.86
C GLN A 174 -16.91 18.22 13.93
N ALA A 175 -17.18 17.42 14.98
CA ALA A 175 -16.23 17.20 16.05
C ALA A 175 -14.92 16.54 15.59
N LEU A 176 -14.97 15.72 14.53
CA LEU A 176 -13.83 14.98 13.96
C LEU A 176 -13.24 15.61 12.70
N GLU A 177 -13.77 16.72 12.20
CA GLU A 177 -13.39 17.28 10.90
C GLU A 177 -11.91 17.60 10.79
N ASP A 178 -11.33 18.26 11.79
CA ASP A 178 -9.91 18.62 11.80
C ASP A 178 -9.02 17.39 11.80
N ILE A 179 -9.38 16.40 12.63
CA ILE A 179 -8.64 15.14 12.75
C ILE A 179 -8.67 14.36 11.42
N ARG A 180 -9.83 14.34 10.75
CA ARG A 180 -9.99 13.69 9.44
C ARG A 180 -9.15 14.37 8.37
N ARG A 181 -9.15 15.71 8.32
CA ARG A 181 -8.30 16.48 7.38
C ARG A 181 -6.83 16.19 7.59
N GLU A 182 -6.36 16.15 8.83
CA GLU A 182 -4.98 15.84 9.15
C GLU A 182 -4.60 14.41 8.77
N ALA A 183 -5.47 13.46 9.05
CA ALA A 183 -5.29 12.06 8.67
C ALA A 183 -5.21 11.87 7.15
N MET A 184 -6.10 12.51 6.39
CA MET A 184 -6.06 12.49 4.92
C MET A 184 -4.75 13.09 4.38
N ARG A 185 -4.36 14.25 4.91
CA ARG A 185 -3.10 14.91 4.53
C ARG A 185 -1.90 14.00 4.76
N SER A 186 -1.84 13.35 5.93
CA SER A 186 -0.77 12.42 6.27
C SER A 186 -0.73 11.21 5.34
N GLY A 187 -1.88 10.65 4.98
CA GLY A 187 -1.97 9.51 4.05
C GLY A 187 -1.60 9.84 2.60
N MET A 188 -1.77 11.10 2.18
CA MET A 188 -1.42 11.56 0.83
C MET A 188 0.07 11.96 0.70
N MET A 189 0.73 12.28 1.81
CA MET A 189 2.12 12.77 1.80
C MET A 189 3.10 11.86 1.04
N PRO A 190 3.11 10.54 1.23
CA PRO A 190 4.03 9.67 0.48
C PRO A 190 3.85 9.77 -1.04
N SER A 191 2.60 9.83 -1.50
CA SER A 191 2.29 9.95 -2.92
C SER A 191 2.67 11.32 -3.48
N ILE A 192 2.42 12.40 -2.74
CA ILE A 192 2.83 13.75 -3.12
C ILE A 192 4.36 13.85 -3.22
N ASN A 193 5.08 13.29 -2.25
CA ASN A 193 6.55 13.25 -2.26
C ASN A 193 7.08 12.44 -3.43
N ALA A 194 6.46 11.29 -3.72
CA ALA A 194 6.83 10.47 -4.88
C ALA A 194 6.61 11.22 -6.20
N MET A 195 5.51 11.97 -6.32
CA MET A 195 5.25 12.82 -7.49
C MET A 195 6.27 13.96 -7.61
N ALA A 196 6.59 14.63 -6.51
CA ALA A 196 7.57 15.72 -6.49
C ALA A 196 9.00 15.23 -6.84
N ALA A 197 9.34 14.01 -6.44
CA ALA A 197 10.62 13.39 -6.74
C ALA A 197 10.70 12.78 -8.15
N ALA A 198 9.55 12.59 -8.80
CA ALA A 198 9.49 12.01 -10.13
C ALA A 198 10.17 12.91 -11.16
N GLY A 199 11.08 12.34 -11.94
CA GLY A 199 11.83 13.04 -12.99
C GLY A 199 13.11 13.74 -12.54
N ILE A 200 13.28 14.01 -11.24
CA ILE A 200 14.50 14.67 -10.72
C ILE A 200 15.37 13.67 -9.96
N VAL A 201 14.76 12.95 -9.03
CA VAL A 201 15.46 12.00 -8.13
C VAL A 201 15.28 10.56 -8.60
N SER A 202 14.07 10.22 -9.07
CA SER A 202 13.80 8.92 -9.68
C SER A 202 14.02 8.99 -11.18
N LEU A 203 15.16 8.46 -11.63
CA LEU A 203 15.51 8.40 -13.05
C LEU A 203 14.59 7.47 -13.84
N PRO A 204 14.34 7.78 -15.13
CA PRO A 204 13.22 7.22 -15.92
C PRO A 204 13.43 5.80 -16.46
N GLY A 205 14.25 4.97 -15.84
CA GLY A 205 14.28 3.53 -16.18
C GLY A 205 12.93 2.83 -16.00
N MET A 206 11.99 3.51 -15.36
CA MET A 206 10.62 3.05 -15.11
C MET A 206 9.60 4.16 -15.43
N MET A 207 9.71 4.81 -16.60
CA MET A 207 8.78 5.90 -16.99
C MET A 207 7.30 5.50 -16.94
N THR A 208 6.97 4.28 -17.31
CA THR A 208 5.63 3.71 -17.16
C THR A 208 5.17 3.65 -15.69
N GLY A 209 6.09 3.40 -14.76
CA GLY A 209 5.82 3.41 -13.33
C GLY A 209 5.52 4.79 -12.75
N GLN A 210 6.08 5.86 -13.30
CA GLN A 210 5.89 7.22 -12.80
C GLN A 210 4.51 7.80 -13.14
N ILE A 211 4.00 7.56 -14.33
CA ILE A 211 2.62 7.91 -14.69
C ILE A 211 1.64 7.20 -13.75
N VAL A 212 1.94 5.95 -13.43
CA VAL A 212 1.18 5.12 -12.49
C VAL A 212 1.23 5.68 -11.05
N VAL A 213 2.35 6.25 -10.60
CA VAL A 213 2.44 6.90 -9.28
C VAL A 213 1.52 8.10 -9.17
N VAL A 214 1.41 8.93 -10.21
CA VAL A 214 0.49 10.07 -10.25
C VAL A 214 -0.96 9.59 -10.14
N ILE A 215 -1.33 8.57 -10.92
CA ILE A 215 -2.67 7.98 -10.89
C ILE A 215 -2.93 7.30 -9.53
N ALA A 216 -1.93 6.64 -8.94
CA ALA A 216 -2.05 6.06 -7.59
C ALA A 216 -2.28 7.11 -6.50
N ALA A 217 -1.67 8.28 -6.61
CA ALA A 217 -1.92 9.38 -5.68
C ALA A 217 -3.39 9.83 -5.69
N LEU A 218 -3.99 9.93 -6.89
CA LEU A 218 -5.42 10.22 -7.04
C LEU A 218 -6.29 9.11 -6.44
N ALA A 219 -5.91 7.86 -6.65
CA ALA A 219 -6.60 6.70 -6.11
C ALA A 219 -6.57 6.68 -4.57
N VAL A 220 -5.41 6.92 -3.95
CA VAL A 220 -5.28 7.02 -2.49
C VAL A 220 -6.14 8.18 -1.97
N GLY A 221 -6.10 9.33 -2.62
CA GLY A 221 -6.94 10.48 -2.27
C GLY A 221 -8.44 10.14 -2.28
N LEU A 222 -8.89 9.46 -3.33
CA LEU A 222 -10.29 9.04 -3.45
C LEU A 222 -10.69 8.04 -2.36
N ILE A 223 -9.84 7.05 -2.03
CA ILE A 223 -10.11 6.10 -0.95
C ILE A 223 -10.22 6.79 0.38
N LEU A 224 -9.26 7.64 0.71
CA LEU A 224 -9.27 8.37 1.96
C LEU A 224 -10.51 9.26 2.07
N PHE A 225 -10.91 9.89 0.95
CA PHE A 225 -12.13 10.65 0.87
C PHE A 225 -13.36 9.78 1.14
N VAL A 226 -13.49 8.63 0.47
CA VAL A 226 -14.62 7.72 0.62
C VAL A 226 -14.65 7.09 2.01
N THR A 227 -13.53 6.57 2.52
CA THR A 227 -13.49 5.89 3.82
C THR A 227 -13.67 6.82 5.02
N LEU A 228 -13.21 8.08 4.90
CA LEU A 228 -13.31 9.04 5.98
C LEU A 228 -14.58 9.90 5.91
N LEU A 229 -15.21 10.01 4.73
CA LEU A 229 -16.46 10.76 4.55
C LEU A 229 -17.73 9.92 4.65
N LEU A 230 -17.67 8.60 4.37
CA LEU A 230 -18.85 7.76 4.53
C LEU A 230 -19.26 7.75 6.01
N PRO A 231 -20.49 8.22 6.32
CA PRO A 231 -21.02 8.11 7.65
C PRO A 231 -21.18 6.64 7.98
N ARG A 232 -20.65 6.21 9.12
CA ARG A 232 -21.04 4.92 9.67
C ARG A 232 -22.48 5.03 10.11
N ALA A 233 -23.37 4.35 9.40
CA ALA A 233 -24.67 4.00 9.93
C ALA A 233 -24.51 3.09 11.16
#